data_13869c0673f2db1df97100b465eb70e2
#
_entry.id   13869c0673f2db1df97100b465eb70e2
#
_cell.length_a   1.000
_cell.length_b   1.000
_cell.length_c   1.000
_cell.angle_alpha   90.00
_cell.angle_beta   90.00
_cell.angle_gamma   90.00
#
_symmetry.space_group_name_H-M   'P 1'
#
loop_
_entity.id
_entity.type
_entity.pdbx_description
1 polymer ?
#
loop_
_entity_poly.entity_id
_entity_poly.type
_entity_poly.pdbx_seq_one_letter_code
_entity_poly.pdbx_strand_id
1 'polypeptide(L)'
;MNPTAVTQSVKGIFAMILKKISILNYKNIQVADLTFSPKLNCLIGHNGEGKTNLLDAVYYLSFCRSAFNPIDSQVITHDRDFFVLDGLYLNDMGDEERIYCGMKRGTRKRFKRNQKEYKRLSQHIGLIPLIFVSPADTALIDGGSDARRRFLDMVISQLDHSYIELLSRYNKALTQRNALLKAEQEPDRALMEILEQEMATQGEAIYAKRDAFVREF
;
A
#
# COMPACT_ATOMS: atom_id res chain seq x y z
N MET A 1 21.49 -14.69 28.88
CA MET A 1 21.13 -14.90 27.47
C MET A 1 21.10 -13.54 26.78
N ASN A 2 22.05 -13.30 25.88
CA ASN A 2 22.23 -11.99 25.21
C ASN A 2 21.12 -11.75 24.16
N PRO A 3 20.49 -10.59 24.12
CA PRO A 3 19.53 -10.23 23.07
C PRO A 3 20.24 -9.52 21.90
N THR A 4 21.20 -10.20 21.27
CA THR A 4 22.02 -9.61 20.20
C THR A 4 21.97 -10.44 18.93
N ALA A 5 20.79 -10.76 18.42
CA ALA A 5 20.70 -11.55 17.19
C ALA A 5 19.42 -11.33 16.39
N VAL A 6 18.93 -10.09 16.23
CA VAL A 6 17.93 -9.76 15.18
C VAL A 6 18.20 -8.35 14.64
N THR A 7 19.45 -8.06 14.34
CA THR A 7 19.78 -6.83 13.57
C THR A 7 20.67 -7.21 12.39
N GLN A 8 20.26 -8.18 11.59
CA GLN A 8 20.72 -8.19 10.21
C GLN A 8 19.89 -7.12 9.48
N SER A 9 20.47 -5.96 9.37
CA SER A 9 20.04 -4.85 8.55
C SER A 9 19.66 -5.39 7.17
N VAL A 10 18.38 -5.40 6.86
CA VAL A 10 17.91 -5.53 5.48
C VAL A 10 18.46 -4.29 4.78
N LYS A 11 19.54 -4.46 4.03
CA LYS A 11 20.23 -3.38 3.31
C LYS A 11 19.21 -2.67 2.43
N GLY A 12 18.93 -1.40 2.76
CA GLY A 12 18.08 -0.52 1.93
C GLY A 12 16.74 -0.08 2.51
N ILE A 13 16.31 -0.55 3.69
CA ILE A 13 15.13 -0.02 4.36
C ILE A 13 15.59 1.13 5.27
N PHE A 14 15.29 2.36 4.87
CA PHE A 14 15.46 3.51 5.73
C PHE A 14 14.32 3.56 6.74
N ALA A 15 14.63 3.70 8.03
CA ALA A 15 13.60 3.96 9.02
C ALA A 15 13.02 5.35 8.78
N MET A 16 11.70 5.44 8.70
CA MET A 16 10.97 6.70 8.52
C MET A 16 10.10 6.94 9.74
N ILE A 17 10.36 7.98 10.49
CA ILE A 17 9.60 8.34 11.69
C ILE A 17 8.59 9.41 11.31
N LEU A 18 7.30 9.11 11.47
CA LEU A 18 6.24 10.09 11.29
C LEU A 18 6.30 11.13 12.41
N LYS A 19 6.60 12.39 12.09
CA LYS A 19 6.60 13.52 13.03
C LYS A 19 5.23 14.19 13.14
N LYS A 20 4.61 14.45 11.99
CA LYS A 20 3.35 15.17 11.91
C LYS A 20 2.50 14.61 10.77
N ILE A 21 1.18 14.61 10.96
CA ILE A 21 0.21 14.41 9.90
C ILE A 21 -0.84 15.51 9.94
N SER A 22 -1.14 16.08 8.78
CA SER A 22 -2.26 16.98 8.56
C SER A 22 -3.27 16.28 7.66
N ILE A 23 -4.53 16.27 8.07
CA ILE A 23 -5.63 15.57 7.40
C ILE A 23 -6.74 16.58 7.14
N LEU A 24 -7.28 16.54 5.93
CA LEU A 24 -8.43 17.33 5.53
C LEU A 24 -9.42 16.47 4.77
N ASN A 25 -10.67 16.38 5.23
CA ASN A 25 -11.79 15.67 4.61
C ASN A 25 -11.52 14.19 4.28
N TYR A 26 -10.88 13.46 5.20
CA TYR A 26 -10.59 12.04 5.04
C TYR A 26 -11.52 11.19 5.90
N LYS A 27 -12.38 10.39 5.27
CA LYS A 27 -13.42 9.59 5.92
C LYS A 27 -14.26 10.43 6.88
N ASN A 28 -14.26 10.14 8.19
CA ASN A 28 -14.97 10.94 9.19
C ASN A 28 -14.12 12.07 9.80
N ILE A 29 -12.87 12.22 9.39
CA ILE A 29 -11.97 13.27 9.87
C ILE A 29 -12.09 14.49 8.95
N GLN A 30 -12.74 15.54 9.43
CA GLN A 30 -12.87 16.77 8.65
C GLN A 30 -11.55 17.56 8.62
N VAL A 31 -10.96 17.80 9.79
CA VAL A 31 -9.65 18.46 9.94
C VAL A 31 -8.94 17.84 11.13
N ALA A 32 -7.66 17.50 10.96
CA ALA A 32 -6.78 17.11 12.06
C ALA A 32 -5.34 17.50 11.76
N ASP A 33 -4.65 18.01 12.77
CA ASP A 33 -3.21 18.26 12.79
C ASP A 33 -2.62 17.57 14.01
N LEU A 34 -1.83 16.53 13.81
CA LEU A 34 -1.33 15.69 14.88
C LEU A 34 0.19 15.58 14.81
N THR A 35 0.84 15.69 15.96
CA THR A 35 2.28 15.46 16.13
C THR A 35 2.49 14.16 16.89
N PHE A 36 3.47 13.38 16.46
CA PHE A 36 3.77 12.07 17.02
C PHE A 36 5.09 12.03 17.76
N SER A 37 5.11 11.23 18.83
CA SER A 37 6.34 10.77 19.47
C SER A 37 7.08 9.78 18.56
N PRO A 38 8.43 9.75 18.57
CA PRO A 38 9.18 8.85 17.71
C PRO A 38 9.04 7.35 18.08
N LYS A 39 8.54 7.01 19.26
CA LYS A 39 8.44 5.61 19.71
C LYS A 39 7.01 5.12 19.80
N LEU A 40 6.27 5.55 20.83
CA LEU A 40 4.94 5.05 21.13
C LEU A 40 3.93 6.20 21.12
N ASN A 41 2.82 5.98 20.43
CA ASN A 41 1.68 6.90 20.39
C ASN A 41 0.40 6.10 20.67
N CYS A 42 -0.39 6.54 21.65
CA CYS A 42 -1.67 5.93 21.99
C CYS A 42 -2.81 6.82 21.50
N LEU A 43 -3.73 6.23 20.74
CA LEU A 43 -4.96 6.90 20.29
C LEU A 43 -6.11 6.45 21.18
N ILE A 44 -6.61 7.35 22.03
CA ILE A 44 -7.68 7.09 23.00
C ILE A 44 -8.92 7.88 22.61
N GLY A 45 -10.10 7.29 22.77
CA GLY A 45 -11.38 7.90 22.47
C GLY A 45 -12.48 6.86 22.27
N HIS A 46 -13.72 7.30 22.11
CA HIS A 46 -14.88 6.43 21.90
C HIS A 46 -14.89 5.78 20.52
N ASN A 47 -15.72 4.75 20.36
CA ASN A 47 -15.88 4.11 19.05
C ASN A 47 -16.51 5.10 18.07
N GLY A 48 -16.05 5.07 16.82
CA GLY A 48 -16.53 5.99 15.78
C GLY A 48 -15.79 7.34 15.67
N GLU A 49 -14.93 7.72 16.64
CA GLU A 49 -14.21 9.01 16.64
C GLU A 49 -13.09 9.13 15.60
N GLY A 50 -12.83 8.07 14.83
CA GLY A 50 -11.86 8.17 13.72
C GLY A 50 -10.48 7.61 14.01
N LYS A 51 -10.23 6.94 15.16
CA LYS A 51 -8.92 6.34 15.49
C LYS A 51 -8.39 5.43 14.38
N THR A 52 -9.22 4.51 13.91
CA THR A 52 -8.87 3.62 12.79
C THR A 52 -8.69 4.38 11.49
N ASN A 53 -9.46 5.45 11.26
CA ASN A 53 -9.36 6.28 10.07
C ASN A 53 -8.07 7.12 10.06
N LEU A 54 -7.57 7.50 11.23
CA LEU A 54 -6.24 8.11 11.36
C LEU A 54 -5.13 7.11 10.99
N LEU A 55 -5.20 5.88 11.51
CA LEU A 55 -4.25 4.82 11.14
C LEU A 55 -4.32 4.50 9.63
N ASP A 56 -5.52 4.49 9.06
CA ASP A 56 -5.70 4.31 7.62
C ASP A 56 -5.14 5.50 6.79
N ALA A 57 -5.18 6.72 7.32
CA ALA A 57 -4.53 7.86 6.67
C ALA A 57 -3.00 7.71 6.65
N VAL A 58 -2.40 7.22 7.74
CA VAL A 58 -0.96 6.88 7.79
C VAL A 58 -0.65 5.75 6.79
N TYR A 59 -1.46 4.70 6.76
CA TYR A 59 -1.35 3.62 5.78
C TYR A 59 -1.45 4.14 4.34
N TYR A 60 -2.38 5.06 4.08
CA TYR A 60 -2.56 5.67 2.77
C TYR A 60 -1.30 6.41 2.29
N LEU A 61 -0.62 7.12 3.19
CA LEU A 61 0.64 7.80 2.89
C LEU A 61 1.79 6.83 2.60
N SER A 62 1.75 5.59 3.09
CA SER A 62 2.74 4.54 2.77
C SER A 62 2.41 3.77 1.49
N PHE A 63 1.16 3.33 1.33
CA PHE A 63 0.73 2.43 0.27
C PHE A 63 -0.02 3.10 -0.90
N CYS A 64 -0.17 4.41 -0.87
CA CYS A 64 -0.94 5.18 -1.87
C CYS A 64 -2.40 4.72 -2.03
N ARG A 65 -2.96 4.04 -1.03
CA ARG A 65 -4.35 3.52 -1.02
C ARG A 65 -4.83 3.29 0.40
N SER A 66 -6.14 3.25 0.61
CA SER A 66 -6.73 2.85 1.89
C SER A 66 -6.54 1.34 2.14
N ALA A 67 -6.36 0.95 3.41
CA ALA A 67 -6.36 -0.45 3.83
C ALA A 67 -7.77 -1.07 3.74
N PHE A 68 -8.81 -0.27 3.90
CA PHE A 68 -10.19 -0.72 4.02
C PHE A 68 -11.07 -0.43 2.80
N ASN A 69 -10.76 0.62 2.04
CA ASN A 69 -11.56 1.07 0.91
C ASN A 69 -10.82 0.88 -0.41
N PRO A 70 -11.30 0.02 -1.32
CA PRO A 70 -10.63 -0.25 -2.60
C PRO A 70 -10.74 0.93 -3.59
N ILE A 71 -11.74 1.82 -3.40
CA ILE A 71 -12.00 2.95 -4.28
C ILE A 71 -11.61 4.25 -3.59
N ASP A 72 -10.66 4.98 -4.17
CA ASP A 72 -10.13 6.21 -3.58
C ASP A 72 -11.19 7.31 -3.31
N SER A 73 -12.24 7.41 -4.14
CA SER A 73 -13.30 8.39 -3.91
C SER A 73 -14.16 8.12 -2.67
N GLN A 74 -14.13 6.89 -2.15
CA GLN A 74 -14.87 6.50 -0.93
C GLN A 74 -14.19 6.97 0.36
N VAL A 75 -12.91 7.37 0.29
CA VAL A 75 -12.23 7.93 1.47
C VAL A 75 -12.45 9.44 1.65
N ILE A 76 -13.06 10.10 0.68
CA ILE A 76 -13.45 11.51 0.81
C ILE A 76 -14.62 11.60 1.80
N THR A 77 -14.54 12.50 2.78
CA THR A 77 -15.63 12.77 3.72
C THR A 77 -16.95 12.96 2.97
N HIS A 78 -18.05 12.46 3.55
CA HIS A 78 -19.39 12.66 2.98
C HIS A 78 -19.65 14.16 2.79
N ASP A 79 -20.34 14.53 1.70
CA ASP A 79 -20.63 15.92 1.32
C ASP A 79 -19.40 16.80 1.05
N ARG A 80 -18.23 16.20 0.84
CA ARG A 80 -17.02 16.90 0.41
C ARG A 80 -16.57 16.40 -0.97
N ASP A 81 -15.86 17.29 -1.69
CA ASP A 81 -15.40 17.00 -3.05
C ASP A 81 -13.97 16.50 -3.12
N PHE A 82 -13.19 16.67 -2.06
CA PHE A 82 -11.76 16.33 -2.06
C PHE A 82 -11.29 15.95 -0.66
N PHE A 83 -10.14 15.28 -0.61
CA PHE A 83 -9.36 15.09 0.62
C PHE A 83 -7.91 15.49 0.41
N VAL A 84 -7.22 15.76 1.53
CA VAL A 84 -5.77 15.99 1.57
C VAL A 84 -5.19 15.24 2.77
N LEU A 85 -4.07 14.56 2.53
CA LEU A 85 -3.19 14.01 3.55
C LEU A 85 -1.79 14.59 3.35
N ASP A 86 -1.17 15.04 4.42
CA ASP A 86 0.17 15.63 4.40
C ASP A 86 0.96 15.12 5.60
N GLY A 87 1.95 14.26 5.36
CA GLY A 87 2.81 13.66 6.38
C GLY A 87 4.21 14.25 6.34
N LEU A 88 4.72 14.64 7.51
CA LEU A 88 6.11 15.01 7.70
C LEU A 88 6.84 13.86 8.43
N TYR A 89 7.87 13.34 7.80
CA TYR A 89 8.69 12.24 8.31
C TYR A 89 10.13 12.67 8.52
N LEU A 90 10.85 11.95 9.39
CA LEU A 90 12.30 12.01 9.50
C LEU A 90 12.90 10.70 8.99
N ASN A 91 13.91 10.80 8.16
CA ASN A 91 14.72 9.65 7.77
C ASN A 91 15.83 9.34 8.80
N ASP A 92 16.58 8.25 8.59
CA ASP A 92 17.70 7.84 9.48
C ASP A 92 18.83 8.87 9.59
N MET A 93 18.95 9.78 8.60
CA MET A 93 19.93 10.85 8.60
C MET A 93 19.44 12.10 9.34
N GLY A 94 18.17 12.11 9.77
CA GLY A 94 17.52 13.24 10.41
C GLY A 94 16.96 14.29 9.44
N ASP A 95 16.97 13.99 8.12
CA ASP A 95 16.38 14.89 7.13
C ASP A 95 14.86 14.78 7.12
N GLU A 96 14.21 15.91 6.87
CA GLU A 96 12.74 15.96 6.75
C GLU A 96 12.28 15.53 5.36
N GLU A 97 11.34 14.58 5.35
CA GLU A 97 10.67 14.08 4.16
C GLU A 97 9.18 14.40 4.24
N ARG A 98 8.68 15.18 3.28
CA ARG A 98 7.26 15.53 3.22
C ARG A 98 6.54 14.72 2.16
N ILE A 99 5.51 14.01 2.57
CA ILE A 99 4.67 13.19 1.70
C ILE A 99 3.27 13.79 1.67
N TYR A 100 2.84 14.15 0.48
CA TYR A 100 1.55 14.78 0.24
C TYR A 100 0.69 13.92 -0.69
N CYS A 101 -0.56 13.73 -0.33
CA CYS A 101 -1.59 13.16 -1.21
C CYS A 101 -2.83 14.05 -1.20
N GLY A 102 -3.29 14.43 -2.38
CA GLY A 102 -4.57 15.13 -2.58
C GLY A 102 -5.35 14.52 -3.73
N MET A 103 -6.66 14.42 -3.57
CA MET A 103 -7.57 13.93 -4.60
C MET A 103 -8.90 14.70 -4.55
N LYS A 104 -9.41 15.07 -5.73
CA LYS A 104 -10.77 15.57 -5.91
C LYS A 104 -11.62 14.48 -6.59
N ARG A 105 -12.93 14.42 -6.28
CA ARG A 105 -13.86 13.49 -6.95
C ARG A 105 -13.78 13.62 -8.46
N GLY A 106 -13.79 12.49 -9.15
CA GLY A 106 -13.70 12.46 -10.60
C GLY A 106 -12.32 12.78 -11.19
N THR A 107 -11.31 13.06 -10.36
CA THR A 107 -9.94 13.32 -10.83
C THR A 107 -8.95 12.27 -10.36
N ARG A 108 -7.79 12.24 -11.00
CA ARG A 108 -6.67 11.40 -10.56
C ARG A 108 -6.04 11.99 -9.29
N LYS A 109 -5.71 11.13 -8.31
CA LYS A 109 -4.97 11.55 -7.11
C LYS A 109 -3.56 12.04 -7.48
N ARG A 110 -3.13 13.06 -6.76
CA ARG A 110 -1.79 13.64 -6.86
C ARG A 110 -0.99 13.24 -5.63
N PHE A 111 0.13 12.57 -5.86
CA PHE A 111 1.02 12.12 -4.80
C PHE A 111 2.40 12.73 -4.99
N LYS A 112 2.95 13.36 -3.93
CA LYS A 112 4.21 14.10 -4.01
C LYS A 112 5.13 13.73 -2.86
N ARG A 113 6.44 13.70 -3.14
CA ARG A 113 7.52 13.68 -2.16
C ARG A 113 8.33 14.96 -2.29
N ASN A 114 8.50 15.71 -1.20
CA ASN A 114 9.24 16.98 -1.19
C ASN A 114 8.82 17.90 -2.35
N GLN A 115 7.50 18.08 -2.53
CA GLN A 115 6.85 18.87 -3.59
C GLN A 115 6.95 18.27 -5.01
N LYS A 116 7.78 17.25 -5.24
CA LYS A 116 7.91 16.58 -6.55
C LYS A 116 6.84 15.51 -6.70
N GLU A 117 6.03 15.61 -7.76
CA GLU A 117 4.96 14.65 -8.05
C GLU A 117 5.53 13.35 -8.65
N TYR A 118 5.01 12.21 -8.17
CA TYR A 118 5.37 10.90 -8.72
C TYR A 118 4.76 10.68 -10.10
N LYS A 119 5.57 10.23 -11.03
CA LYS A 119 5.09 9.77 -12.35
C LYS A 119 4.37 8.41 -12.25
N ARG A 120 4.86 7.55 -11.36
CA ARG A 120 4.29 6.22 -11.07
C ARG A 120 4.26 6.02 -9.55
N LEU A 121 3.10 5.69 -9.00
CA LEU A 121 2.94 5.47 -7.55
C LEU A 121 3.73 4.26 -7.04
N SER A 122 4.04 3.30 -7.91
CA SER A 122 4.93 2.17 -7.56
C SER A 122 6.30 2.63 -7.05
N GLN A 123 6.80 3.79 -7.47
CA GLN A 123 8.07 4.36 -7.00
C GLN A 123 8.03 4.82 -5.55
N HIS A 124 6.84 4.97 -4.97
CA HIS A 124 6.67 5.38 -3.58
C HIS A 124 6.62 4.20 -2.61
N ILE A 125 6.10 3.04 -3.06
CA ILE A 125 5.94 1.86 -2.22
C ILE A 125 7.32 1.42 -1.68
N GLY A 126 7.40 1.17 -0.37
CA GLY A 126 8.64 0.79 0.33
C GLY A 126 9.49 1.98 0.80
N LEU A 127 9.16 3.22 0.40
CA LEU A 127 9.82 4.42 0.95
C LEU A 127 9.52 4.61 2.44
N ILE A 128 8.27 4.35 2.83
CA ILE A 128 7.80 4.39 4.21
C ILE A 128 7.38 2.97 4.57
N PRO A 129 8.30 2.12 5.06
CA PRO A 129 7.94 0.76 5.42
C PRO A 129 6.95 0.78 6.59
N LEU A 130 5.87 0.02 6.45
CA LEU A 130 4.77 0.02 7.41
C LEU A 130 4.20 -1.38 7.56
N ILE A 131 3.97 -1.78 8.80
CA ILE A 131 3.16 -2.95 9.14
C ILE A 131 1.86 -2.43 9.77
N PHE A 132 0.75 -2.82 9.19
CA PHE A 132 -0.59 -2.50 9.68
C PHE A 132 -1.23 -3.78 10.21
N VAL A 133 -1.62 -3.80 11.49
CA VAL A 133 -2.26 -4.94 12.12
C VAL A 133 -3.63 -4.53 12.64
N SER A 134 -4.64 -5.31 12.33
CA SER A 134 -6.02 -5.08 12.74
C SER A 134 -6.66 -6.38 13.24
N PRO A 135 -7.77 -6.33 14.00
CA PRO A 135 -8.50 -7.54 14.39
C PRO A 135 -8.98 -8.39 13.21
N ALA A 136 -9.14 -7.79 12.01
CA ALA A 136 -9.53 -8.50 10.80
C ALA A 136 -8.42 -9.39 10.22
N ASP A 137 -7.17 -9.26 10.69
CA ASP A 137 -6.03 -10.05 10.20
C ASP A 137 -6.05 -11.50 10.71
N THR A 138 -6.97 -11.86 11.61
CA THR A 138 -7.33 -13.27 11.87
C THR A 138 -7.70 -14.01 10.59
N ALA A 139 -8.18 -13.29 9.56
CA ALA A 139 -8.41 -13.85 8.24
C ALA A 139 -7.16 -14.45 7.57
N LEU A 140 -5.95 -14.12 8.03
CA LEU A 140 -4.72 -14.79 7.58
C LEU A 140 -4.66 -16.25 8.04
N ILE A 141 -5.28 -16.56 9.19
CA ILE A 141 -5.35 -17.90 9.78
C ILE A 141 -6.60 -18.63 9.27
N ASP A 142 -7.76 -18.02 9.48
CA ASP A 142 -9.07 -18.65 9.24
C ASP A 142 -9.56 -18.49 7.78
N GLY A 143 -8.98 -17.54 7.04
CA GLY A 143 -9.38 -17.19 5.69
C GLY A 143 -8.73 -18.04 4.61
N GLY A 144 -9.16 -17.78 3.37
CA GLY A 144 -8.65 -18.46 2.19
C GLY A 144 -7.21 -18.04 1.79
N SER A 145 -6.66 -18.74 0.83
CA SER A 145 -5.32 -18.48 0.28
C SER A 145 -5.12 -17.07 -0.30
N ASP A 146 -6.22 -16.40 -0.68
CA ASP A 146 -6.15 -15.03 -1.22
C ASP A 146 -5.72 -14.00 -0.18
N ALA A 147 -6.16 -14.14 1.07
CA ALA A 147 -5.74 -13.26 2.16
C ALA A 147 -4.22 -13.39 2.39
N ARG A 148 -3.72 -14.63 2.45
CA ARG A 148 -2.29 -14.92 2.61
C ARG A 148 -1.45 -14.39 1.46
N ARG A 149 -1.90 -14.61 0.20
CA ARG A 149 -1.19 -14.06 -0.97
C ARG A 149 -1.14 -12.54 -0.94
N ARG A 150 -2.24 -11.87 -0.63
CA ARG A 150 -2.26 -10.39 -0.51
C ARG A 150 -1.33 -9.86 0.56
N PHE A 151 -1.23 -10.56 1.69
CA PHE A 151 -0.28 -10.21 2.75
C PHE A 151 1.16 -10.34 2.26
N LEU A 152 1.54 -11.48 1.65
CA LEU A 152 2.87 -11.67 1.08
C LEU A 152 3.20 -10.60 0.03
N ASP A 153 2.27 -10.34 -0.88
CA ASP A 153 2.45 -9.32 -1.92
C ASP A 153 2.67 -7.93 -1.34
N MET A 154 1.96 -7.59 -0.26
CA MET A 154 2.11 -6.32 0.43
C MET A 154 3.50 -6.21 1.07
N VAL A 155 3.98 -7.24 1.75
CA VAL A 155 5.28 -7.22 2.40
C VAL A 155 6.41 -7.23 1.38
N ILE A 156 6.41 -8.17 0.43
CA ILE A 156 7.45 -8.27 -0.59
C ILE A 156 7.53 -7.00 -1.45
N SER A 157 6.39 -6.37 -1.77
CA SER A 157 6.36 -5.11 -2.53
C SER A 157 7.07 -3.96 -1.84
N GLN A 158 7.13 -3.94 -0.52
CA GLN A 158 7.88 -2.91 0.23
C GLN A 158 9.40 -3.17 0.21
N LEU A 159 9.81 -4.42 0.08
CA LEU A 159 11.20 -4.85 0.08
C LEU A 159 11.82 -4.85 -1.32
N ASP A 160 11.01 -5.13 -2.33
CA ASP A 160 11.45 -5.34 -3.71
C ASP A 160 10.54 -4.64 -4.72
N HIS A 161 11.01 -3.51 -5.25
CA HIS A 161 10.28 -2.76 -6.28
C HIS A 161 10.05 -3.56 -7.57
N SER A 162 10.95 -4.49 -7.93
CA SER A 162 10.78 -5.32 -9.13
C SER A 162 9.54 -6.21 -9.02
N TYR A 163 9.19 -6.62 -7.80
CA TYR A 163 8.01 -7.43 -7.53
C TYR A 163 6.69 -6.72 -7.88
N ILE A 164 6.63 -5.42 -7.67
CA ILE A 164 5.45 -4.61 -8.05
C ILE A 164 5.22 -4.65 -9.56
N GLU A 165 6.30 -4.62 -10.34
CA GLU A 165 6.20 -4.68 -11.80
C GLU A 165 5.73 -6.07 -12.27
N LEU A 166 6.22 -7.15 -11.64
CA LEU A 166 5.74 -8.52 -11.91
C LEU A 166 4.24 -8.64 -11.64
N LEU A 167 3.78 -8.19 -10.46
CA LEU A 167 2.36 -8.19 -10.09
C LEU A 167 1.52 -7.34 -11.06
N SER A 168 2.02 -6.18 -11.47
CA SER A 168 1.31 -5.31 -12.38
C SER A 168 1.11 -5.94 -13.76
N ARG A 169 2.16 -6.56 -14.31
CA ARG A 169 2.13 -7.28 -15.59
C ARG A 169 1.18 -8.47 -15.54
N TYR A 170 1.33 -9.31 -14.51
CA TYR A 170 0.48 -10.47 -14.30
C TYR A 170 -1.00 -10.08 -14.23
N ASN A 171 -1.36 -9.11 -13.38
CA ASN A 171 -2.73 -8.68 -13.19
C ASN A 171 -3.31 -8.01 -14.45
N LYS A 172 -2.50 -7.31 -15.22
CA LYS A 172 -2.93 -6.74 -16.52
C LYS A 172 -3.26 -7.84 -17.52
N ALA A 173 -2.39 -8.83 -17.67
CA ALA A 173 -2.62 -9.96 -18.57
C ALA A 173 -3.84 -10.78 -18.13
N LEU A 174 -3.99 -11.07 -16.82
CA LEU A 174 -5.15 -11.75 -16.24
C LEU A 174 -6.46 -10.99 -16.51
N THR A 175 -6.46 -9.67 -16.33
CA THR A 175 -7.65 -8.84 -16.59
C THR A 175 -8.05 -8.88 -18.06
N GLN A 176 -7.08 -8.76 -18.96
CA GLN A 176 -7.33 -8.81 -20.40
C GLN A 176 -7.81 -10.20 -20.83
N ARG A 177 -7.17 -11.28 -20.36
CA ARG A 177 -7.60 -12.65 -20.61
C ARG A 177 -9.02 -12.90 -20.15
N ASN A 178 -9.36 -12.48 -18.93
CA ASN A 178 -10.71 -12.65 -18.40
C ASN A 178 -11.75 -11.81 -19.15
N ALA A 179 -11.39 -10.66 -19.69
CA ALA A 179 -12.27 -9.87 -20.55
C ALA A 179 -12.56 -10.58 -21.89
N LEU A 180 -11.54 -11.15 -22.51
CA LEU A 180 -11.70 -11.93 -23.74
C LEU A 180 -12.58 -13.17 -23.55
N LEU A 181 -12.41 -13.90 -22.44
CA LEU A 181 -13.22 -15.08 -22.12
C LEU A 181 -14.69 -14.77 -21.79
N LYS A 182 -14.98 -13.53 -21.39
CA LYS A 182 -16.34 -13.08 -21.08
C LYS A 182 -17.04 -12.45 -22.29
N ALA A 183 -16.31 -12.20 -23.37
CA ALA A 183 -16.89 -11.67 -24.60
C ALA A 183 -17.78 -12.74 -25.27
N GLU A 184 -18.83 -12.30 -25.97
CA GLU A 184 -19.74 -13.21 -26.70
C GLU A 184 -19.09 -13.84 -27.96
N GLN A 185 -18.01 -13.23 -28.44
CA GLN A 185 -17.27 -13.73 -29.61
C GLN A 185 -16.15 -14.67 -29.17
N GLU A 186 -15.84 -15.66 -30.01
CA GLU A 186 -14.66 -16.50 -29.78
C GLU A 186 -13.39 -15.64 -29.68
N PRO A 187 -12.60 -15.84 -28.59
CA PRO A 187 -11.39 -15.06 -28.39
C PRO A 187 -10.33 -15.39 -29.48
N ASP A 188 -9.60 -14.37 -29.91
CA ASP A 188 -8.44 -14.54 -30.79
C ASP A 188 -7.42 -15.45 -30.07
N ARG A 189 -7.15 -16.61 -30.67
CA ARG A 189 -6.23 -17.62 -30.13
C ARG A 189 -4.81 -17.10 -29.96
N ALA A 190 -4.30 -16.34 -30.94
CA ALA A 190 -2.95 -15.77 -30.87
C ALA A 190 -2.81 -14.78 -29.72
N LEU A 191 -3.82 -13.93 -29.51
CA LEU A 191 -3.85 -13.00 -28.39
C LEU A 191 -3.95 -13.75 -27.04
N MET A 192 -4.75 -14.82 -26.97
CA MET A 192 -4.86 -15.66 -25.77
C MET A 192 -3.52 -16.29 -25.41
N GLU A 193 -2.81 -16.88 -26.39
CA GLU A 193 -1.50 -17.48 -26.18
C GLU A 193 -0.48 -16.46 -25.66
N ILE A 194 -0.45 -15.25 -26.20
CA ILE A 194 0.43 -14.17 -25.72
C ILE A 194 0.13 -13.81 -24.25
N LEU A 195 -1.16 -13.66 -23.89
CA LEU A 195 -1.56 -13.33 -22.52
C LEU A 195 -1.24 -14.48 -21.54
N GLU A 196 -1.47 -15.71 -21.94
CA GLU A 196 -1.18 -16.89 -21.12
C GLU A 196 0.33 -17.10 -20.93
N GLN A 197 1.13 -16.85 -21.96
CA GLN A 197 2.59 -16.88 -21.85
C GLN A 197 3.11 -15.79 -20.91
N GLU A 198 2.57 -14.57 -21.01
CA GLU A 198 2.91 -13.48 -20.08
C GLU A 198 2.53 -13.84 -18.63
N MET A 199 1.34 -14.40 -18.43
CA MET A 199 0.89 -14.86 -17.10
C MET A 199 1.77 -15.98 -16.55
N ALA A 200 2.19 -16.96 -17.37
CA ALA A 200 3.07 -18.03 -16.95
C ALA A 200 4.44 -17.47 -16.52
N THR A 201 5.04 -16.63 -17.34
CA THR A 201 6.37 -16.04 -17.07
C THR A 201 6.35 -15.19 -15.79
N GLN A 202 5.37 -14.27 -15.66
CA GLN A 202 5.29 -13.43 -14.47
C GLN A 202 4.86 -14.24 -13.23
N GLY A 203 3.97 -15.21 -13.41
CA GLY A 203 3.49 -16.09 -12.34
C GLY A 203 4.60 -16.93 -11.72
N GLU A 204 5.49 -17.49 -12.52
CA GLU A 204 6.66 -18.23 -12.05
C GLU A 204 7.60 -17.33 -11.23
N ALA A 205 7.91 -16.14 -11.72
CA ALA A 205 8.74 -15.18 -11.00
C ALA A 205 8.10 -14.71 -9.67
N ILE A 206 6.78 -14.49 -9.65
CA ILE A 206 6.01 -14.16 -8.43
C ILE A 206 6.07 -15.33 -7.45
N TYR A 207 5.86 -16.56 -7.92
CA TYR A 207 5.92 -17.76 -7.09
C TYR A 207 7.31 -17.92 -6.45
N ALA A 208 8.38 -17.80 -7.21
CA ALA A 208 9.75 -17.94 -6.71
C ALA A 208 10.05 -16.92 -5.59
N LYS A 209 9.61 -15.65 -5.75
CA LYS A 209 9.81 -14.63 -4.72
C LYS A 209 8.97 -14.89 -3.45
N ARG A 210 7.74 -15.38 -3.59
CA ARG A 210 6.91 -15.77 -2.45
C ARG A 210 7.50 -16.98 -1.72
N ASP A 211 7.95 -18.00 -2.44
CA ASP A 211 8.57 -19.19 -1.87
C ASP A 211 9.86 -18.85 -1.10
N ALA A 212 10.73 -18.01 -1.69
CA ALA A 212 11.93 -17.53 -1.01
C ALA A 212 11.59 -16.77 0.28
N PHE A 213 10.61 -15.84 0.23
CA PHE A 213 10.19 -15.08 1.41
C PHE A 213 9.65 -16.00 2.53
N VAL A 214 8.79 -16.97 2.18
CA VAL A 214 8.21 -17.90 3.17
C VAL A 214 9.27 -18.80 3.82
N ARG A 215 10.35 -19.14 3.10
CA ARG A 215 11.45 -19.94 3.68
C ARG A 215 12.35 -19.17 4.63
N GLU A 216 12.42 -17.84 4.48
CA GLU A 216 13.19 -16.97 5.36
C GLU A 216 12.39 -16.55 6.60
N PHE A 217 11.05 -16.60 6.52
CA PHE A 217 10.14 -16.21 7.60
C PHE A 217 9.91 -17.34 8.59
#